data_e5bf6e953505ef76d7d21d88180fef71
#
_entry.id   e5bf6e953505ef76d7d21d88180fef71
#
_cell.length_a   1.000
_cell.length_b   1.000
_cell.length_c   1.000
_cell.angle_alpha   90.00
_cell.angle_beta   90.00
_cell.angle_gamma   90.00
#
_symmetry.space_group_name_H-M   'P 1'
#
loop_
_entity.id
_entity.type
_entity.pdbx_description
1 polymer ?
#
loop_
_entity_poly.entity_id
_entity_poly.type
_entity_poly.pdbx_seq_one_letter_code
_entity_poly.pdbx_strand_id
1 'polypeptide(L)'
;MESPVFFMNVLARNALQVQKALVGMTEEDLRMTPNQENVNPAGWLVWHQTRFVDTVFSHIGGKTQAWGEGNWSEKFPGTPPEPEKTGRLDTMAQVMGMTFTSEALTAYLDAALERAKDVASGLTSADFDREIEN
;
A
#
# COMPACT_ATOMS: atom_id res chain seq x y z
N MET A 1 -23.69 -12.43 -2.11
CA MET A 1 -22.20 -12.39 -1.95
C MET A 1 -21.87 -11.98 -0.53
N GLU A 2 -21.04 -12.73 0.13
CA GLU A 2 -20.55 -12.42 1.48
C GLU A 2 -19.77 -11.11 1.47
N SER A 3 -19.86 -10.32 2.56
CA SER A 3 -19.16 -9.02 2.67
C SER A 3 -17.66 -9.10 2.44
N PRO A 4 -16.92 -10.09 3.00
CA PRO A 4 -15.49 -10.20 2.73
C PRO A 4 -15.18 -10.43 1.25
N VAL A 5 -15.97 -11.25 0.56
CA VAL A 5 -15.78 -11.54 -0.87
C VAL A 5 -16.04 -10.29 -1.69
N PHE A 6 -17.12 -9.58 -1.39
CA PHE A 6 -17.43 -8.31 -2.08
C PHE A 6 -16.32 -7.29 -1.90
N PHE A 7 -15.89 -7.09 -0.67
CA PHE A 7 -14.83 -6.12 -0.36
C PHE A 7 -13.53 -6.47 -1.09
N MET A 8 -13.12 -7.75 -1.06
CA MET A 8 -11.91 -8.18 -1.76
C MET A 8 -12.00 -8.01 -3.27
N ASN A 9 -13.18 -8.22 -3.86
CA ASN A 9 -13.36 -7.98 -5.29
C ASN A 9 -13.18 -6.50 -5.64
N VAL A 10 -13.71 -5.60 -4.80
CA VAL A 10 -13.54 -4.15 -4.99
C VAL A 10 -12.07 -3.77 -4.85
N LEU A 11 -11.41 -4.26 -3.81
CA LEU A 11 -9.99 -3.96 -3.56
C LEU A 11 -9.10 -4.47 -4.70
N ALA A 12 -9.33 -5.69 -5.18
CA ALA A 12 -8.57 -6.27 -6.27
C ALA A 12 -8.75 -5.49 -7.58
N ARG A 13 -9.97 -5.03 -7.87
CA ARG A 13 -10.23 -4.20 -9.05
C ARG A 13 -9.53 -2.86 -8.95
N ASN A 14 -9.57 -2.23 -7.79
CA ASN A 14 -8.87 -0.97 -7.55
C ASN A 14 -7.36 -1.14 -7.76
N ALA A 15 -6.78 -2.18 -7.18
CA ALA A 15 -5.36 -2.48 -7.35
C ALA A 15 -4.99 -2.71 -8.82
N LEU A 16 -5.81 -3.41 -9.57
CA LEU A 16 -5.58 -3.62 -11.00
C LEU A 16 -5.56 -2.29 -11.77
N GLN A 17 -6.46 -1.37 -11.45
CA GLN A 17 -6.49 -0.04 -12.08
C GLN A 17 -5.21 0.75 -11.75
N VAL A 18 -4.77 0.69 -10.50
CA VAL A 18 -3.51 1.34 -10.08
C VAL A 18 -2.33 0.75 -10.84
N GLN A 19 -2.24 -0.58 -10.93
CA GLN A 19 -1.16 -1.25 -11.64
C GLN A 19 -1.14 -0.90 -13.13
N LYS A 20 -2.31 -0.82 -13.76
CA LYS A 20 -2.41 -0.37 -15.16
C LYS A 20 -1.93 1.06 -15.35
N ALA A 21 -2.26 1.94 -14.39
CA ALA A 21 -1.81 3.33 -14.44
C ALA A 21 -0.29 3.47 -14.29
N LEU A 22 0.34 2.53 -13.58
CA LEU A 22 1.81 2.54 -13.37
C LEU A 22 2.60 2.06 -14.58
N VAL A 23 1.96 1.35 -15.53
CA VAL A 23 2.65 0.81 -16.69
C VAL A 23 3.30 1.94 -17.49
N GLY A 24 4.60 1.83 -17.70
CA GLY A 24 5.38 2.82 -18.46
C GLY A 24 5.77 4.08 -17.70
N MET A 25 5.36 4.24 -16.45
CA MET A 25 5.81 5.37 -15.64
C MET A 25 7.26 5.19 -15.21
N THR A 26 8.08 6.22 -15.45
CA THR A 26 9.48 6.25 -15.04
C THR A 26 9.60 6.71 -13.57
N GLU A 27 10.80 6.56 -12.99
CA GLU A 27 11.07 7.13 -11.65
C GLU A 27 10.79 8.63 -11.62
N GLU A 28 11.14 9.34 -12.69
CA GLU A 28 10.90 10.78 -12.80
C GLU A 28 9.39 11.08 -12.81
N ASP A 29 8.61 10.33 -13.60
CA ASP A 29 7.15 10.46 -13.62
C ASP A 29 6.55 10.25 -12.24
N LEU A 30 7.04 9.25 -11.51
CA LEU A 30 6.56 8.90 -10.18
C LEU A 30 6.92 9.93 -9.11
N ARG A 31 7.95 10.75 -9.34
CA ARG A 31 8.36 11.84 -8.44
C ARG A 31 7.74 13.18 -8.79
N MET A 32 7.18 13.32 -9.97
CA MET A 32 6.67 14.58 -10.44
C MET A 32 5.50 15.07 -9.58
N THR A 33 5.54 16.35 -9.20
CA THR A 33 4.45 17.00 -8.50
C THR A 33 3.76 17.98 -9.42
N PRO A 34 2.43 17.85 -9.65
CA PRO A 34 1.70 18.84 -10.43
C PRO A 34 1.78 20.22 -9.76
N ASN A 35 2.08 21.26 -10.52
CA ASN A 35 2.17 22.66 -10.06
C ASN A 35 3.21 22.89 -8.95
N GLN A 36 4.14 21.99 -8.74
CA GLN A 36 5.42 22.14 -8.03
C GLN A 36 5.40 22.35 -6.52
N GLU A 37 4.27 22.51 -5.85
CA GLU A 37 4.27 22.80 -4.41
C GLU A 37 3.27 21.95 -3.64
N ASN A 38 3.73 21.33 -2.55
CA ASN A 38 2.91 20.69 -1.51
C ASN A 38 1.89 19.64 -2.01
N VAL A 39 2.15 19.03 -3.17
CA VAL A 39 1.32 17.95 -3.71
C VAL A 39 2.15 16.68 -3.70
N ASN A 40 1.62 15.61 -3.13
CA ASN A 40 2.30 14.34 -3.10
C ASN A 40 2.39 13.72 -4.48
N PRO A 41 3.58 13.23 -4.89
CA PRO A 41 3.74 12.58 -6.18
C PRO A 41 3.05 11.22 -6.24
N ALA A 42 2.76 10.76 -7.45
CA ALA A 42 2.04 9.50 -7.67
C ALA A 42 2.72 8.30 -7.01
N GLY A 43 4.05 8.22 -7.07
CA GLY A 43 4.78 7.11 -6.45
C GLY A 43 4.55 7.02 -4.95
N TRP A 44 4.62 8.15 -4.26
CA TRP A 44 4.35 8.21 -2.83
C TRP A 44 2.90 7.84 -2.50
N LEU A 45 1.95 8.33 -3.30
CA LEU A 45 0.53 8.03 -3.08
C LEU A 45 0.25 6.53 -3.18
N VAL A 46 0.79 5.86 -4.19
CA VAL A 46 0.64 4.41 -4.36
C VAL A 46 1.31 3.65 -3.21
N TRP A 47 2.53 4.04 -2.85
CA TRP A 47 3.23 3.44 -1.71
C TRP A 47 2.45 3.62 -0.41
N HIS A 48 2.02 4.83 -0.12
CA HIS A 48 1.29 5.14 1.12
C HIS A 48 -0.04 4.37 1.19
N GLN A 49 -0.80 4.32 0.10
CA GLN A 49 -2.03 3.54 0.02
C GLN A 49 -1.76 2.05 0.25
N THR A 50 -0.71 1.52 -0.35
CA THR A 50 -0.33 0.11 -0.19
C THR A 50 0.10 -0.20 1.23
N ARG A 51 0.88 0.70 1.85
CA ARG A 51 1.24 0.61 3.26
C ARG A 51 -0.01 0.54 4.15
N PHE A 52 -1.03 1.33 3.83
CA PHE A 52 -2.30 1.32 4.56
C PHE A 52 -2.99 -0.04 4.46
N VAL A 53 -3.14 -0.59 3.26
CA VAL A 53 -3.76 -1.91 3.05
C VAL A 53 -3.01 -2.99 3.81
N ASP A 54 -1.68 -3.02 3.68
CA ASP A 54 -0.83 -3.99 4.36
C ASP A 54 -0.97 -3.88 5.89
N THR A 55 -0.90 -2.68 6.42
CA THR A 55 -0.99 -2.42 7.86
C THR A 55 -2.34 -2.86 8.44
N VAL A 56 -3.43 -2.47 7.78
CA VAL A 56 -4.79 -2.74 8.28
C VAL A 56 -5.08 -4.24 8.25
N PHE A 57 -4.85 -4.91 7.11
CA PHE A 57 -5.15 -6.33 7.01
C PHE A 57 -4.23 -7.20 7.87
N SER A 58 -2.96 -6.84 7.97
CA SER A 58 -2.03 -7.55 8.85
C SER A 58 -2.47 -7.42 10.31
N HIS A 59 -2.91 -6.24 10.73
CA HIS A 59 -3.41 -6.01 12.08
C HIS A 59 -4.68 -6.84 12.35
N ILE A 60 -5.66 -6.79 11.45
CA ILE A 60 -6.91 -7.57 11.57
C ILE A 60 -6.61 -9.06 11.68
N GLY A 61 -5.68 -9.57 10.90
CA GLY A 61 -5.32 -10.98 10.87
C GLY A 61 -4.32 -11.42 11.95
N GLY A 62 -3.82 -10.49 12.76
CA GLY A 62 -2.78 -10.79 13.76
C GLY A 62 -1.48 -11.24 13.12
N LYS A 63 -1.15 -10.74 11.94
CA LYS A 63 0.03 -11.12 11.16
C LYS A 63 1.04 -9.97 11.09
N THR A 64 2.30 -10.32 10.84
CA THR A 64 3.31 -9.32 10.49
C THR A 64 3.01 -8.75 9.12
N GLN A 65 3.41 -7.49 8.90
CA GLN A 65 3.18 -6.84 7.62
C GLN A 65 4.06 -7.45 6.51
N ALA A 66 3.52 -7.52 5.30
CA ALA A 66 4.28 -7.91 4.11
C ALA A 66 5.50 -6.99 3.91
N TRP A 67 5.38 -5.72 4.32
CA TRP A 67 6.44 -4.72 4.26
C TRP A 67 7.76 -5.22 4.88
N GLY A 68 7.71 -5.71 6.10
CA GLY A 68 8.89 -6.22 6.79
C GLY A 68 9.33 -7.59 6.28
N GLU A 69 8.37 -8.48 6.04
CA GLU A 69 8.67 -9.85 5.59
C GLU A 69 9.41 -9.89 4.26
N GLY A 70 9.07 -9.00 3.34
CA GLY A 70 9.70 -8.93 2.02
C GLY A 70 10.87 -7.97 1.93
N ASN A 71 11.27 -7.33 3.02
CA ASN A 71 12.31 -6.29 3.03
C ASN A 71 12.06 -5.21 1.97
N TRP A 72 10.81 -4.81 1.82
CA TRP A 72 10.40 -3.91 0.74
C TRP A 72 11.06 -2.53 0.82
N SER A 73 11.42 -2.07 2.02
CA SER A 73 12.10 -0.77 2.16
C SER A 73 13.41 -0.69 1.37
N GLU A 74 14.09 -1.82 1.18
CA GLU A 74 15.33 -1.87 0.38
C GLU A 74 15.08 -1.61 -1.10
N LYS A 75 13.86 -1.88 -1.57
CA LYS A 75 13.44 -1.65 -2.97
C LYS A 75 12.94 -0.24 -3.21
N PHE A 76 12.75 0.53 -2.14
CA PHE A 76 12.28 1.92 -2.17
C PHE A 76 13.24 2.78 -1.37
N PRO A 77 14.37 3.18 -1.98
CA PRO A 77 15.36 4.01 -1.26
C PRO A 77 14.74 5.24 -0.63
N GLY A 78 15.12 5.52 0.60
CA GLY A 78 14.61 6.65 1.37
C GLY A 78 13.36 6.35 2.20
N THR A 79 12.74 5.17 2.04
CA THR A 79 11.60 4.78 2.86
C THR A 79 12.06 4.17 4.18
N PRO A 80 11.29 4.40 5.28
CA PRO A 80 11.62 3.80 6.57
C PRO A 80 11.22 2.31 6.60
N PRO A 81 12.06 1.44 7.19
CA PRO A 81 11.73 0.01 7.31
C PRO A 81 10.75 -0.31 8.43
N GLU A 82 10.57 0.59 9.39
CA GLU A 82 9.74 0.36 10.57
C GLU A 82 8.27 0.17 10.19
N PRO A 83 7.58 -0.85 10.76
CA PRO A 83 6.21 -1.17 10.38
C PRO A 83 5.20 -0.07 10.72
N GLU A 84 5.43 0.73 11.73
CA GLU A 84 4.56 1.84 12.10
C GLU A 84 4.72 3.07 11.21
N LYS A 85 5.78 3.13 10.42
CA LYS A 85 6.07 4.26 9.55
C LYS A 85 5.48 4.06 8.16
N THR A 86 4.26 4.53 7.97
CA THR A 86 3.47 4.29 6.76
C THR A 86 3.40 5.50 5.83
N GLY A 87 4.11 6.57 6.15
CA GLY A 87 4.03 7.83 5.42
C GLY A 87 3.07 8.84 6.04
N ARG A 88 2.26 8.42 7.00
CA ARG A 88 1.37 9.34 7.68
C ARG A 88 2.18 10.45 8.37
N LEU A 89 1.82 11.70 8.08
CA LEU A 89 2.49 12.90 8.58
C LEU A 89 3.91 13.12 8.03
N ASP A 90 4.27 12.46 6.94
CA ASP A 90 5.53 12.74 6.27
C ASP A 90 5.60 14.19 5.80
N THR A 91 6.77 14.81 5.99
CA THR A 91 7.06 16.13 5.41
C THR A 91 7.35 16.01 3.92
N MET A 92 7.25 17.10 3.17
CA MET A 92 7.62 17.10 1.76
C MET A 92 9.10 16.73 1.55
N ALA A 93 9.97 17.10 2.47
CA ALA A 93 11.37 16.70 2.40
C ALA A 93 11.54 15.18 2.49
N GLN A 94 10.79 14.53 3.39
CA GLN A 94 10.78 13.08 3.50
C GLN A 94 10.22 12.42 2.24
N VAL A 95 9.08 12.92 1.73
CA VAL A 95 8.44 12.41 0.51
C VAL A 95 9.40 12.50 -0.68
N MET A 96 10.04 13.65 -0.88
CA MET A 96 10.94 13.86 -2.00
C MET A 96 12.26 13.11 -1.89
N GLY A 97 12.59 12.64 -0.69
CA GLY A 97 13.76 11.78 -0.44
C GLY A 97 13.56 10.31 -0.82
N MET A 98 12.33 9.92 -1.15
CA MET A 98 11.99 8.53 -1.50
C MET A 98 12.07 8.31 -3.01
N THR A 99 12.50 7.10 -3.40
CA THR A 99 12.57 6.70 -4.81
C THR A 99 11.69 5.48 -5.03
N PHE A 100 10.87 5.55 -6.08
CA PHE A 100 9.92 4.49 -6.45
C PHE A 100 10.12 4.08 -7.91
N THR A 101 9.99 2.77 -8.18
CA THR A 101 9.87 2.25 -9.53
C THR A 101 8.49 1.62 -9.72
N SER A 102 7.98 1.63 -10.95
CA SER A 102 6.69 0.99 -11.26
C SER A 102 6.71 -0.50 -10.93
N GLU A 103 7.81 -1.18 -11.22
CA GLU A 103 7.98 -2.60 -10.96
C GLU A 103 7.89 -2.91 -9.46
N ALA A 104 8.62 -2.15 -8.64
CA ALA A 104 8.63 -2.38 -7.20
C ALA A 104 7.27 -2.02 -6.56
N LEU A 105 6.64 -0.93 -7.00
CA LEU A 105 5.30 -0.57 -6.52
C LEU A 105 4.27 -1.64 -6.86
N THR A 106 4.26 -2.12 -8.09
CA THR A 106 3.37 -3.20 -8.53
C THR A 106 3.59 -4.47 -7.72
N ALA A 107 4.85 -4.85 -7.51
CA ALA A 107 5.19 -6.04 -6.74
C ALA A 107 4.78 -5.94 -5.27
N TYR A 108 5.01 -4.77 -4.64
CA TYR A 108 4.58 -4.58 -3.26
C TYR A 108 3.05 -4.56 -3.13
N LEU A 109 2.36 -3.93 -4.07
CA LEU A 109 0.89 -3.95 -4.09
C LEU A 109 0.35 -5.38 -4.22
N ASP A 110 0.96 -6.23 -5.05
CA ASP A 110 0.61 -7.64 -5.14
C ASP A 110 0.82 -8.36 -3.80
N ALA A 111 1.94 -8.11 -3.13
CA ALA A 111 2.22 -8.72 -1.82
C ALA A 111 1.19 -8.30 -0.76
N ALA A 112 0.84 -7.02 -0.74
CA ALA A 112 -0.18 -6.50 0.18
C ALA A 112 -1.56 -7.09 -0.11
N LEU A 113 -1.92 -7.26 -1.39
CA LEU A 113 -3.17 -7.91 -1.79
C LEU A 113 -3.22 -9.37 -1.38
N GLU A 114 -2.13 -10.11 -1.56
CA GLU A 114 -2.06 -11.50 -1.12
C GLU A 114 -2.26 -11.62 0.38
N ARG A 115 -1.67 -10.72 1.16
CA ARG A 115 -1.90 -10.63 2.60
C ARG A 115 -3.37 -10.35 2.91
N ALA A 116 -3.97 -9.40 2.22
CA ALA A 116 -5.37 -9.04 2.41
C ALA A 116 -6.31 -10.21 2.07
N LYS A 117 -6.05 -10.93 0.97
CA LYS A 117 -6.83 -12.12 0.59
C LYS A 117 -6.72 -13.23 1.63
N ASP A 118 -5.52 -13.49 2.11
CA ASP A 118 -5.26 -14.52 3.12
C ASP A 118 -6.03 -14.22 4.41
N VAL A 119 -6.00 -12.97 4.86
CA VAL A 119 -6.76 -12.54 6.04
C VAL A 119 -8.27 -12.60 5.77
N ALA A 120 -8.73 -12.06 4.65
CA ALA A 120 -10.16 -12.01 4.31
C ALA A 120 -10.79 -13.40 4.17
N SER A 121 -10.02 -14.41 3.74
CA SER A 121 -10.52 -15.78 3.61
C SER A 121 -10.96 -16.39 4.95
N GLY A 122 -10.45 -15.86 6.07
CA GLY A 122 -10.83 -16.28 7.40
C GLY A 122 -11.91 -15.42 8.06
N LEU A 123 -12.40 -14.37 7.37
CA LEU A 123 -13.39 -13.45 7.91
C LEU A 123 -14.80 -13.82 7.47
N THR A 124 -15.77 -13.54 8.35
CA THR A 124 -17.20 -13.63 8.04
C THR A 124 -17.81 -12.24 7.91
N SER A 125 -19.06 -12.15 7.41
CA SER A 125 -19.76 -10.86 7.36
C SER A 125 -19.90 -10.22 8.74
N ALA A 126 -20.06 -11.03 9.79
CA ALA A 126 -20.16 -10.54 11.17
C ALA A 126 -18.86 -9.89 11.64
N ASP A 127 -17.70 -10.35 11.17
CA ASP A 127 -16.40 -9.78 11.53
C ASP A 127 -16.26 -8.33 11.05
N PHE A 128 -16.99 -7.92 10.03
CA PHE A 128 -16.95 -6.55 9.49
C PHE A 128 -17.58 -5.53 10.44
N ASP A 129 -18.43 -6.00 11.36
CA ASP A 129 -19.05 -5.14 12.37
C ASP A 129 -18.22 -5.09 13.68
N ARG A 130 -17.13 -5.84 13.74
CA ARG A 130 -16.25 -5.89 14.90
C ARG A 130 -15.43 -4.62 15.02
N GLU A 131 -15.40 -4.05 16.21
CA GLU A 131 -14.51 -2.94 16.51
C GLU A 131 -13.06 -3.43 16.66
N ILE A 132 -12.14 -2.64 16.13
CA ILE A 132 -10.71 -2.92 16.21
C ILE A 132 -10.08 -1.90 17.16
N GLU A 133 -9.42 -2.38 18.20
CA GLU A 133 -8.64 -1.52 19.08
C GLU A 133 -7.34 -1.11 18.37
N ASN A 134 -7.09 0.18 18.38
CA ASN A 134 -5.86 0.75 17.84
C ASN A 134 -4.71 0.67 18.86
#